data_e1d78f238b6ea36126e8665f792cd402
#
_entry.id   e1d78f238b6ea36126e8665f792cd402
#
_cell.length_a   1.000
_cell.length_b   1.000
_cell.length_c   1.000
_cell.angle_alpha   90.00
_cell.angle_beta   90.00
_cell.angle_gamma   90.00
#
_symmetry.space_group_name_H-M   'P 1'
#
loop_
_entity.id
_entity.type
_entity.pdbx_description
1 polymer ?
#
loop_
_entity_poly.entity_id
_entity_poly.type
_entity_poly.pdbx_seq_one_letter_code
_entity_poly.pdbx_strand_id
1 'polypeptide(L)'
;MAYILAVNPSVLGSTGMDTTAVLLATALASCLGTLCMAFMANLPFALSAGMGLNAFMAYTVVAGYGYSWQVALLAVFIEGLIFIVLSLTNVREAIFNAIPLTLKKGVSVGIGLFIAFIGLQNSGLCVDSATLVGIISFPENFHTAGICALLTLIGLFFTAVFYTRKMKGAIL
;
A
#
# COMPACT_ATOMS: atom_id res chain seq x y z
N MET A 1 -4.48 -8.99 -4.64
CA MET A 1 -4.24 -7.89 -5.61
C MET A 1 -5.51 -7.14 -6.01
N ALA A 2 -6.68 -7.82 -6.16
CA ALA A 2 -7.92 -7.15 -6.58
C ALA A 2 -8.35 -5.97 -5.66
N TYR A 3 -8.09 -6.04 -4.37
CA TYR A 3 -8.42 -4.96 -3.43
C TYR A 3 -7.75 -3.61 -3.75
N ILE A 4 -6.62 -3.61 -4.45
CA ILE A 4 -5.92 -2.37 -4.84
C ILE A 4 -6.77 -1.52 -5.78
N LEU A 5 -7.59 -2.15 -6.62
CA LEU A 5 -8.51 -1.42 -7.50
C LEU A 5 -9.56 -0.61 -6.73
N ALA A 6 -9.90 -1.03 -5.52
CA ALA A 6 -10.81 -0.28 -4.66
C ALA A 6 -10.07 0.74 -3.77
N VAL A 7 -8.95 0.32 -3.16
CA VAL A 7 -8.24 1.13 -2.17
C VAL A 7 -7.41 2.25 -2.81
N ASN A 8 -6.77 1.98 -3.95
CA ASN A 8 -5.94 2.99 -4.61
C ASN A 8 -6.74 4.25 -5.03
N PRO A 9 -7.92 4.12 -5.67
CA PRO A 9 -8.76 5.29 -5.96
C PRO A 9 -9.26 6.02 -4.71
N SER A 10 -9.53 5.31 -3.61
CA SER A 10 -9.97 5.95 -2.37
C SER A 10 -8.86 6.76 -1.71
N VAL A 11 -7.63 6.26 -1.71
CA VAL A 11 -6.46 6.96 -1.15
C VAL A 11 -6.06 8.14 -2.02
N LEU A 12 -5.91 7.96 -3.33
CA LEU A 12 -5.52 9.04 -4.24
C LEU A 12 -6.66 10.03 -4.51
N GLY A 13 -7.92 9.61 -4.42
CA GLY A 13 -9.08 10.49 -4.51
C GLY A 13 -9.11 11.56 -3.42
N SER A 14 -8.54 11.29 -2.23
CA SER A 14 -8.41 12.29 -1.17
C SER A 14 -7.51 13.49 -1.55
N THR A 15 -6.68 13.36 -2.58
CA THR A 15 -5.83 14.44 -3.11
C THR A 15 -6.53 15.33 -4.14
N GLY A 16 -7.80 15.07 -4.46
CA GLY A 16 -8.56 15.79 -5.50
C GLY A 16 -8.45 15.20 -6.90
N MET A 17 -7.87 14.00 -7.05
CA MET A 17 -7.86 13.27 -8.32
C MET A 17 -9.23 12.63 -8.58
N ASP A 18 -9.61 12.52 -9.86
CA ASP A 18 -10.80 11.76 -10.26
C ASP A 18 -10.59 10.26 -9.96
N THR A 19 -11.43 9.73 -9.07
CA THR A 19 -11.38 8.34 -8.63
C THR A 19 -11.54 7.35 -9.78
N THR A 20 -12.36 7.69 -10.78
CA THR A 20 -12.59 6.84 -11.97
C THR A 20 -11.33 6.79 -12.84
N ALA A 21 -10.69 7.93 -13.06
CA ALA A 21 -9.43 8.00 -13.81
C ALA A 21 -8.31 7.24 -13.11
N VAL A 22 -8.20 7.35 -11.78
CA VAL A 22 -7.23 6.60 -10.97
C VAL A 22 -7.49 5.10 -11.05
N LEU A 23 -8.74 4.66 -10.99
CA LEU A 23 -9.11 3.24 -11.12
C LEU A 23 -8.69 2.68 -12.48
N LEU A 24 -9.02 3.37 -13.57
CA LEU A 24 -8.67 2.95 -14.92
C LEU A 24 -7.15 2.92 -15.12
N ALA A 25 -6.45 3.95 -14.67
CA ALA A 25 -4.99 4.02 -14.76
C ALA A 25 -4.32 2.88 -13.97
N THR A 26 -4.80 2.61 -12.75
CA THR A 26 -4.30 1.52 -11.91
C THR A 26 -4.54 0.14 -12.56
N ALA A 27 -5.72 -0.08 -13.13
CA ALA A 27 -6.06 -1.33 -13.80
C ALA A 27 -5.19 -1.55 -15.05
N LEU A 28 -5.05 -0.53 -15.90
CA LEU A 28 -4.24 -0.61 -17.12
C LEU A 28 -2.74 -0.80 -16.80
N ALA A 29 -2.20 -0.03 -15.85
CA ALA A 29 -0.81 -0.17 -15.45
C ALA A 29 -0.50 -1.54 -14.84
N SER A 30 -1.39 -2.06 -13.99
CA SER A 30 -1.26 -3.41 -13.41
C SER A 30 -1.37 -4.50 -14.47
N CYS A 31 -2.26 -4.35 -15.44
CA CYS A 31 -2.41 -5.28 -16.55
C CYS A 31 -1.13 -5.31 -17.40
N LEU A 32 -0.66 -4.17 -17.86
CA LEU A 32 0.56 -4.06 -18.66
C LEU A 32 1.78 -4.60 -17.92
N GLY A 33 1.97 -4.21 -16.65
CA GLY A 33 3.08 -4.71 -15.83
C GLY A 33 3.05 -6.22 -15.65
N THR A 34 1.87 -6.79 -15.38
CA THR A 34 1.70 -8.25 -15.23
C THR A 34 1.94 -8.98 -16.55
N LEU A 35 1.47 -8.46 -17.68
CA LEU A 35 1.74 -9.02 -19.00
C LEU A 35 3.24 -8.99 -19.34
N CYS A 36 3.91 -7.88 -19.08
CA CYS A 36 5.36 -7.80 -19.27
C CYS A 36 6.10 -8.82 -18.39
N MET A 37 5.69 -8.99 -17.11
CA MET A 37 6.26 -9.98 -16.23
C MET A 37 6.05 -11.40 -16.75
N ALA A 38 4.87 -11.71 -17.26
CA ALA A 38 4.54 -13.03 -17.79
C ALA A 38 5.31 -13.36 -19.06
N PHE A 39 5.35 -12.42 -20.02
CA PHE A 39 5.95 -12.69 -21.34
C PHE A 39 7.47 -12.49 -21.38
N MET A 40 8.00 -11.48 -20.69
CA MET A 40 9.43 -11.16 -20.73
C MET A 40 10.23 -11.91 -19.65
N ALA A 41 9.71 -12.00 -18.44
CA ALA A 41 10.40 -12.65 -17.31
C ALA A 41 9.97 -14.11 -17.10
N ASN A 42 8.86 -14.54 -17.71
CA ASN A 42 8.28 -15.87 -17.53
C ASN A 42 8.07 -16.25 -16.05
N LEU A 43 7.63 -15.27 -15.24
CA LEU A 43 7.39 -15.44 -13.81
C LEU A 43 5.90 -15.23 -13.50
N PRO A 44 5.30 -16.10 -12.64
CA PRO A 44 3.87 -16.03 -12.31
C PRO A 44 3.58 -14.99 -11.21
N PHE A 45 4.06 -13.75 -11.37
CA PHE A 45 3.82 -12.68 -10.42
C PHE A 45 2.89 -11.61 -11.00
N ALA A 46 1.82 -11.31 -10.27
CA ALA A 46 0.98 -10.17 -10.56
C ALA A 46 1.61 -8.89 -9.99
N LEU A 47 1.77 -7.88 -10.84
CA LEU A 47 2.30 -6.58 -10.46
C LEU A 47 1.16 -5.59 -10.25
N SER A 48 1.28 -4.74 -9.23
CA SER A 48 0.33 -3.67 -8.97
C SER A 48 1.00 -2.53 -8.18
N ALA A 49 0.29 -1.40 -8.05
CA ALA A 49 0.77 -0.25 -7.32
C ALA A 49 1.06 -0.57 -5.84
N GLY A 50 2.14 0.00 -5.31
CA GLY A 50 2.52 -0.14 -3.91
C GLY A 50 1.73 0.79 -3.01
N MET A 51 0.89 0.27 -2.13
CA MET A 51 0.02 1.09 -1.27
C MET A 51 0.79 2.02 -0.33
N GLY A 52 1.95 1.59 0.18
CA GLY A 52 2.76 2.40 1.09
C GLY A 52 3.22 3.71 0.46
N LEU A 53 3.74 3.66 -0.76
CA LEU A 53 4.19 4.85 -1.49
C LEU A 53 3.01 5.74 -1.91
N ASN A 54 1.88 5.15 -2.28
CA ASN A 54 0.68 5.92 -2.63
C ASN A 54 0.11 6.67 -1.42
N ALA A 55 0.08 6.02 -0.24
CA ALA A 55 -0.31 6.68 1.00
C ALA A 55 0.67 7.80 1.39
N PHE A 56 1.98 7.58 1.24
CA PHE A 56 2.99 8.62 1.45
C PHE A 56 2.77 9.82 0.51
N MET A 57 2.54 9.57 -0.77
CA MET A 57 2.23 10.61 -1.74
C MET A 57 0.98 11.40 -1.34
N ALA A 58 -0.12 10.70 -1.02
CA ALA A 58 -1.39 11.36 -0.71
C ALA A 58 -1.34 12.15 0.60
N TYR A 59 -0.88 11.53 1.68
CA TYR A 59 -0.97 12.13 3.02
C TYR A 59 0.24 12.99 3.38
N THR A 60 1.44 12.64 2.94
CA THR A 60 2.64 13.41 3.30
C THR A 60 2.94 14.48 2.27
N VAL A 61 2.98 14.13 0.97
CA VAL A 61 3.40 15.07 -0.07
C VAL A 61 2.29 16.06 -0.40
N VAL A 62 1.08 15.57 -0.66
CA VAL A 62 -0.03 16.44 -1.08
C VAL A 62 -0.68 17.10 0.15
N ALA A 63 -1.12 16.33 1.13
CA ALA A 63 -1.83 16.89 2.30
C ALA A 63 -0.87 17.57 3.30
N GLY A 64 0.32 17.01 3.54
CA GLY A 64 1.28 17.53 4.51
C GLY A 64 2.08 18.73 4.01
N TYR A 65 2.66 18.64 2.82
CA TYR A 65 3.48 19.71 2.23
C TYR A 65 2.67 20.68 1.35
N GLY A 66 1.42 20.40 1.04
CA GLY A 66 0.55 21.27 0.26
C GLY A 66 0.88 21.33 -1.24
N TYR A 67 1.65 20.38 -1.76
CA TYR A 67 1.92 20.32 -3.20
C TYR A 67 0.69 19.82 -3.95
N SER A 68 0.49 20.34 -5.17
CA SER A 68 -0.57 19.82 -6.03
C SER A 68 -0.26 18.39 -6.47
N TRP A 69 -1.28 17.57 -6.66
CA TRP A 69 -1.14 16.18 -7.10
C TRP A 69 -0.42 16.03 -8.45
N GLN A 70 -0.50 17.06 -9.33
CA GLN A 70 0.19 17.09 -10.61
C GLN A 70 1.72 17.13 -10.43
N VAL A 71 2.19 17.97 -9.49
CA VAL A 71 3.63 18.06 -9.16
C VAL A 71 4.13 16.76 -8.56
N ALA A 72 3.34 16.15 -7.68
CA ALA A 72 3.68 14.86 -7.09
C ALA A 72 3.76 13.74 -8.14
N LEU A 73 2.83 13.69 -9.11
CA LEU A 73 2.88 12.73 -10.21
C LEU A 73 4.07 12.98 -11.15
N LEU A 74 4.42 14.24 -11.40
CA LEU A 74 5.61 14.57 -12.19
C LEU A 74 6.89 14.06 -11.51
N ALA A 75 6.99 14.21 -10.19
CA ALA A 75 8.11 13.68 -9.41
C ALA A 75 8.20 12.15 -9.53
N VAL A 76 7.09 11.44 -9.40
CA VAL A 76 7.03 9.97 -9.57
C VAL A 76 7.42 9.55 -11.00
N PHE A 77 7.00 10.32 -12.01
CA PHE A 77 7.39 10.05 -13.40
C PHE A 77 8.91 10.19 -13.61
N ILE A 78 9.53 11.26 -13.08
CA ILE A 78 10.98 11.47 -13.14
C ILE A 78 11.71 10.35 -12.39
N GLU A 79 11.23 9.97 -11.22
CA GLU A 79 11.77 8.83 -10.46
C GLU A 79 11.75 7.55 -11.30
N GLY A 80 10.63 7.27 -11.98
CA GLY A 80 10.50 6.12 -12.87
C GLY A 80 11.53 6.13 -14.01
N LEU A 81 11.79 7.28 -14.63
CA LEU A 81 12.82 7.40 -15.67
C LEU A 81 14.24 7.14 -15.12
N ILE A 82 14.57 7.73 -13.98
CA ILE A 82 15.85 7.49 -13.30
C ILE A 82 16.00 5.99 -12.97
N PHE A 83 14.93 5.37 -12.48
CA PHE A 83 14.94 3.95 -12.15
C PHE A 83 15.19 3.05 -13.37
N ILE A 84 14.64 3.39 -14.55
CA ILE A 84 14.90 2.67 -15.79
C ILE A 84 16.40 2.78 -16.15
N VAL A 85 16.97 3.99 -16.12
CA VAL A 85 18.40 4.21 -16.40
C VAL A 85 19.28 3.41 -15.45
N LEU A 86 19.00 3.45 -14.15
CA LEU A 86 19.75 2.68 -13.14
C LEU A 86 19.62 1.17 -13.32
N SER A 87 18.49 0.71 -13.82
CA SER A 87 18.26 -0.72 -14.10
C SER A 87 19.05 -1.19 -15.33
N LEU A 88 19.13 -0.37 -16.37
CA LEU A 88 19.90 -0.67 -17.58
C LEU A 88 21.41 -0.69 -17.35
N THR A 89 21.91 0.10 -16.41
CA THR A 89 23.33 0.21 -16.08
C THR A 89 23.81 -0.78 -15.02
N ASN A 90 22.97 -1.71 -14.56
CA ASN A 90 23.25 -2.67 -13.46
C ASN A 90 23.62 -2.02 -12.11
N VAL A 91 23.57 -0.71 -11.99
CA VAL A 91 23.84 0.02 -10.75
C VAL A 91 22.85 -0.37 -9.65
N ARG A 92 21.59 -0.62 -10.03
CA ARG A 92 20.55 -1.10 -9.13
C ARG A 92 20.96 -2.41 -8.43
N GLU A 93 21.52 -3.35 -9.17
CA GLU A 93 21.97 -4.64 -8.60
C GLU A 93 23.15 -4.44 -7.64
N ALA A 94 24.09 -3.58 -8.00
CA ALA A 94 25.22 -3.22 -7.14
C ALA A 94 24.74 -2.58 -5.82
N ILE A 95 23.81 -1.62 -5.88
CA ILE A 95 23.22 -0.99 -4.70
C ILE A 95 22.49 -2.05 -3.84
N PHE A 96 21.68 -2.90 -4.48
CA PHE A 96 20.94 -3.93 -3.76
C PHE A 96 21.88 -4.92 -3.05
N ASN A 97 22.97 -5.31 -3.70
CA ASN A 97 23.96 -6.23 -3.12
C ASN A 97 24.81 -5.58 -2.03
N ALA A 98 24.99 -4.27 -2.06
CA ALA A 98 25.69 -3.53 -1.01
C ALA A 98 24.91 -3.46 0.31
N ILE A 99 23.58 -3.65 0.29
CA ILE A 99 22.75 -3.61 1.49
C ILE A 99 22.89 -4.90 2.30
N PRO A 100 23.26 -4.84 3.60
CA PRO A 100 23.37 -6.02 4.46
C PRO A 100 22.05 -6.82 4.53
N LEU A 101 22.14 -8.14 4.64
CA LEU A 101 20.98 -9.03 4.67
C LEU A 101 20.02 -8.74 5.85
N THR A 102 20.58 -8.35 6.99
CA THR A 102 19.80 -7.95 8.17
C THR A 102 18.93 -6.76 7.89
N LEU A 103 19.44 -5.74 7.18
CA LEU A 103 18.69 -4.56 6.80
C LEU A 103 17.60 -4.89 5.79
N LYS A 104 17.87 -5.75 4.80
CA LYS A 104 16.84 -6.23 3.85
C LYS A 104 15.67 -6.91 4.56
N LYS A 105 15.97 -7.76 5.56
CA LYS A 105 14.94 -8.40 6.38
C LYS A 105 14.17 -7.36 7.21
N GLY A 106 14.86 -6.40 7.80
CA GLY A 106 14.25 -5.30 8.57
C GLY A 106 13.28 -4.46 7.73
N VAL A 107 13.67 -4.12 6.50
CA VAL A 107 12.80 -3.39 5.55
C VAL A 107 11.53 -4.19 5.25
N SER A 108 11.64 -5.49 5.00
CA SER A 108 10.47 -6.35 4.72
C SER A 108 9.49 -6.39 5.90
N VAL A 109 10.00 -6.50 7.12
CA VAL A 109 9.18 -6.46 8.34
C VAL A 109 8.55 -5.07 8.52
N GLY A 110 9.33 -4.00 8.30
CA GLY A 110 8.84 -2.62 8.40
C GLY A 110 7.70 -2.33 7.42
N ILE A 111 7.81 -2.78 6.18
CA ILE A 111 6.73 -2.65 5.18
C ILE A 111 5.48 -3.42 5.63
N GLY A 112 5.64 -4.64 6.17
CA GLY A 112 4.51 -5.42 6.68
C GLY A 112 3.79 -4.73 7.84
N LEU A 113 4.54 -4.20 8.81
CA LEU A 113 3.98 -3.44 9.94
C LEU A 113 3.30 -2.14 9.47
N PHE A 114 3.87 -1.44 8.50
CA PHE A 114 3.27 -0.24 7.93
C PHE A 114 1.93 -0.52 7.25
N ILE A 115 1.83 -1.58 6.45
CA ILE A 115 0.56 -1.99 5.83
C ILE A 115 -0.46 -2.39 6.89
N ALA A 116 -0.04 -3.11 7.94
CA ALA A 116 -0.92 -3.46 9.04
C ALA A 116 -1.45 -2.22 9.77
N PHE A 117 -0.58 -1.23 10.03
CA PHE A 117 -0.96 0.03 10.66
C PHE A 117 -1.99 0.82 9.82
N ILE A 118 -1.76 0.94 8.51
CA ILE A 118 -2.74 1.57 7.59
C ILE A 118 -4.08 0.83 7.63
N GLY A 119 -4.05 -0.51 7.65
CA GLY A 119 -5.28 -1.31 7.75
C GLY A 119 -6.06 -1.04 9.05
N LEU A 120 -5.37 -0.95 10.18
CA LEU A 120 -5.96 -0.61 11.48
C LEU A 120 -6.50 0.82 11.54
N GLN A 121 -5.84 1.75 10.88
CA GLN A 121 -6.28 3.14 10.79
C GLN A 121 -7.53 3.26 9.91
N ASN A 122 -7.55 2.64 8.74
CA ASN A 122 -8.70 2.64 7.84
C ASN A 122 -9.94 1.94 8.43
N SER A 123 -9.74 0.97 9.33
CA SER A 123 -10.84 0.31 10.05
C SER A 123 -11.42 1.14 11.18
N GLY A 124 -10.81 2.29 11.51
CA GLY A 124 -11.20 3.14 12.63
C GLY A 124 -10.80 2.59 14.00
N LEU A 125 -9.99 1.51 14.07
CA LEU A 125 -9.50 0.98 15.34
C LEU A 125 -8.41 1.90 15.92
N CYS A 126 -7.50 2.40 15.06
CA CYS A 126 -6.51 3.40 15.40
C CYS A 126 -7.05 4.78 15.07
N VAL A 127 -7.16 5.62 16.07
CA VAL A 127 -7.60 7.02 15.96
C VAL A 127 -6.49 7.97 16.41
N ASP A 128 -6.59 9.20 15.92
CA ASP A 128 -5.65 10.26 16.31
C ASP A 128 -5.83 10.58 17.80
N SER A 129 -4.73 10.75 18.53
CA SER A 129 -4.73 11.00 19.96
C SER A 129 -3.61 11.96 20.35
N ALA A 130 -3.73 12.61 21.48
CA ALA A 130 -2.70 13.49 22.04
C ALA A 130 -1.33 12.80 22.21
N THR A 131 -1.31 11.45 22.28
CA THR A 131 -0.11 10.61 22.39
C THR A 131 0.24 9.92 21.05
N LEU A 132 0.02 10.54 19.92
CA LEU A 132 0.22 10.08 18.55
C LEU A 132 -0.89 9.15 18.05
N VAL A 133 -1.18 8.06 18.74
CA VAL A 133 -2.16 7.05 18.32
C VAL A 133 -2.94 6.55 19.53
N GLY A 134 -4.25 6.49 19.42
CA GLY A 134 -5.16 5.94 20.41
C GLY A 134 -6.00 4.80 19.82
N ILE A 135 -6.63 4.04 20.71
CA ILE A 135 -7.66 3.07 20.34
C ILE A 135 -9.02 3.76 20.46
N ILE A 136 -9.93 3.47 19.54
CA ILE A 136 -11.28 4.00 19.56
C ILE A 136 -12.01 3.70 20.87
N SER A 137 -12.73 4.69 21.41
CA SER A 137 -13.65 4.50 22.53
C SER A 137 -14.89 3.75 22.06
N PHE A 138 -14.92 2.43 22.26
CA PHE A 138 -16.04 1.57 21.84
C PHE A 138 -17.40 2.01 22.41
N PRO A 139 -17.52 2.41 23.70
CA PRO A 139 -18.84 2.79 24.25
C PRO A 139 -19.47 4.00 23.57
N GLU A 140 -18.67 4.98 23.16
CA GLU A 140 -19.15 6.24 22.59
C GLU A 140 -19.39 6.18 21.09
N ASN A 141 -18.58 5.38 20.37
CA ASN A 141 -18.56 5.34 18.91
C ASN A 141 -19.00 3.97 18.32
N PHE A 142 -19.74 3.18 19.09
CA PHE A 142 -20.07 1.80 18.69
C PHE A 142 -20.84 1.75 17.36
N HIS A 143 -21.82 2.62 17.16
CA HIS A 143 -22.67 2.63 15.96
C HIS A 143 -22.03 3.30 14.72
N THR A 144 -20.91 3.99 14.87
CA THR A 144 -20.21 4.64 13.75
C THR A 144 -18.99 3.82 13.30
N ALA A 145 -17.85 4.03 13.95
CA ALA A 145 -16.60 3.35 13.60
C ALA A 145 -16.35 2.05 14.40
N GLY A 146 -17.00 1.89 15.58
CA GLY A 146 -16.79 0.75 16.46
C GLY A 146 -17.20 -0.59 15.85
N ILE A 147 -18.27 -0.62 15.06
CA ILE A 147 -18.70 -1.85 14.34
C ILE A 147 -17.64 -2.25 13.31
N CYS A 148 -17.10 -1.31 12.54
CA CYS A 148 -16.06 -1.60 11.55
C CYS A 148 -14.78 -2.09 12.22
N ALA A 149 -14.38 -1.47 13.34
CA ALA A 149 -13.23 -1.88 14.12
C ALA A 149 -13.40 -3.30 14.70
N LEU A 150 -14.58 -3.62 15.21
CA LEU A 150 -14.91 -4.94 15.76
C LEU A 150 -14.89 -6.01 14.65
N LEU A 151 -15.50 -5.75 13.50
CA LEU A 151 -15.46 -6.64 12.35
C LEU A 151 -14.04 -6.89 11.86
N THR A 152 -13.19 -5.86 11.88
CA THR A 152 -11.78 -6.00 11.52
C THR A 152 -11.01 -6.89 12.48
N LEU A 153 -11.24 -6.75 13.79
CA LEU A 153 -10.64 -7.64 14.80
C LEU A 153 -11.08 -9.10 14.63
N ILE A 154 -12.38 -9.32 14.40
CA ILE A 154 -12.92 -10.66 14.13
C ILE A 154 -12.31 -11.24 12.86
N GLY A 155 -12.26 -10.46 11.76
CA GLY A 155 -11.66 -10.88 10.51
C GLY A 155 -10.17 -11.22 10.66
N LEU A 156 -9.41 -10.40 11.39
CA LEU A 156 -8.00 -10.64 11.67
C LEU A 156 -7.80 -11.91 12.49
N PHE A 157 -8.65 -12.16 13.49
CA PHE A 157 -8.61 -13.40 14.27
C PHE A 157 -8.86 -14.64 13.40
N PHE A 158 -9.90 -14.62 12.57
CA PHE A 158 -10.19 -15.74 11.67
C PHE A 158 -9.06 -15.95 10.64
N THR A 159 -8.54 -14.88 10.08
CA THR A 159 -7.41 -14.97 9.14
C THR A 159 -6.18 -15.59 9.81
N ALA A 160 -5.86 -15.18 11.04
CA ALA A 160 -4.76 -15.75 11.80
C ALA A 160 -4.96 -17.24 12.08
N VAL A 161 -6.18 -17.66 12.46
CA VAL A 161 -6.53 -19.08 12.70
C VAL A 161 -6.40 -19.88 11.40
N PHE A 162 -6.91 -19.39 10.27
CA PHE A 162 -6.83 -20.08 8.99
C PHE A 162 -5.39 -20.17 8.49
N TYR A 163 -4.61 -19.11 8.71
CA TYR A 163 -3.19 -19.09 8.37
C TYR A 163 -2.39 -20.12 9.18
N THR A 164 -2.59 -20.19 10.49
CA THR A 164 -1.93 -21.18 11.35
C THR A 164 -2.36 -22.61 11.03
N ARG A 165 -3.61 -22.80 10.61
CA ARG A 165 -4.14 -24.09 10.12
C ARG A 165 -3.70 -24.44 8.71
N LYS A 166 -2.88 -23.59 8.05
CA LYS A 166 -2.39 -23.77 6.66
C LYS A 166 -3.51 -24.04 5.65
N MET A 167 -4.69 -23.46 5.86
CA MET A 167 -5.80 -23.59 4.91
C MET A 167 -5.47 -22.85 3.62
N LYS A 168 -5.74 -23.51 2.47
CA LYS A 168 -5.56 -22.89 1.16
C LYS A 168 -6.55 -21.72 1.03
N GLY A 169 -6.05 -20.54 0.68
CA GLY A 169 -6.88 -19.33 0.52
C GLY A 169 -7.11 -18.53 1.81
N ALA A 170 -6.38 -18.78 2.90
CA ALA A 170 -6.52 -18.05 4.16
C ALA A 170 -6.33 -16.53 4.04
N ILE A 171 -5.68 -16.05 2.98
CA ILE A 171 -5.40 -14.61 2.71
C ILE A 171 -6.33 -14.05 1.63
N LEU A 172 -7.12 -14.89 0.97
CA LEU A 172 -8.14 -14.51 -0.01
C LEU A 172 -9.47 -14.19 0.67
#